data_2bcf43b9d4c773aa9b888f7fa2176518
#
_entry.id   2bcf43b9d4c773aa9b888f7fa2176518
#
_cell.length_a   1.000
_cell.length_b   1.000
_cell.length_c   1.000
_cell.angle_alpha   90.00
_cell.angle_beta   90.00
_cell.angle_gamma   90.00
#
_symmetry.space_group_name_H-M   'P 1'
#
loop_
_entity.id
_entity.type
_entity.pdbx_description
1 polymer ?
#
loop_
_entity_poly.entity_id
_entity_poly.type
_entity_poly.pdbx_seq_one_letter_code
_entity_poly.pdbx_strand_id
1 'polypeptide(L)'
;MRAVIQRVKEASVAVEGQIVGAIGPGLLVFVGVEAADVDEDIHWLANKLPALRVFEDQEERMNLSLTDTGGQILFISQYSLLGSLRKGTRPSFNRAAPPEQARELLARLHGALETALGKSVPQGVFGAMMDIRATHDGPVTLIIDTKQKDF
;
A
#
# COMPACT_ATOMS: atom_id res chain seq x y z
N MET A 1 -1.16 8.47 7.66
CA MET A 1 -0.68 7.27 6.94
C MET A 1 0.07 7.68 5.69
N ARG A 2 1.12 6.96 5.37
CA ARG A 2 1.87 7.14 4.11
C ARG A 2 1.85 5.86 3.31
N ALA A 3 1.58 5.95 2.02
CA ALA A 3 1.62 4.80 1.13
C ALA A 3 2.52 5.05 -0.07
N VAL A 4 3.23 4.00 -0.49
CA VAL A 4 3.90 3.90 -1.79
C VAL A 4 3.14 2.89 -2.61
N ILE A 5 2.74 3.30 -3.81
CA ILE A 5 1.88 2.56 -4.72
C ILE A 5 2.64 2.34 -6.01
N GLN A 6 2.71 1.09 -6.44
CA GLN A 6 3.38 0.71 -7.67
C GLN A 6 2.42 -0.08 -8.56
N ARG A 7 2.23 0.34 -9.80
CA ARG A 7 1.48 -0.42 -10.79
C ARG A 7 2.31 -1.63 -11.23
N VAL A 8 1.71 -2.81 -11.17
CA VAL A 8 2.40 -4.07 -11.45
C VAL A 8 1.61 -4.95 -12.42
N LYS A 9 2.33 -5.78 -13.19
CA LYS A 9 1.76 -6.88 -13.97
C LYS A 9 1.49 -8.09 -13.08
N GLU A 10 2.35 -8.27 -12.07
CA GLU A 10 2.24 -9.29 -11.04
C GLU A 10 3.09 -8.89 -9.84
N ALA A 11 2.71 -9.33 -8.66
CA ALA A 11 3.52 -9.24 -7.46
C ALA A 11 3.21 -10.39 -6.50
N SER A 12 4.20 -10.75 -5.68
CA SER A 12 4.07 -11.75 -4.64
C SER A 12 4.89 -11.40 -3.41
N VAL A 13 4.48 -11.91 -2.27
CA VAL A 13 5.20 -11.81 -1.01
C VAL A 13 5.36 -13.18 -0.39
N ALA A 14 6.56 -13.50 0.04
CA ALA A 14 6.89 -14.75 0.74
C ALA A 14 7.46 -14.46 2.13
N VAL A 15 7.18 -15.36 3.06
CA VAL A 15 7.74 -15.40 4.41
C VAL A 15 8.31 -16.78 4.62
N GLU A 16 9.57 -16.86 5.04
CA GLU A 16 10.28 -18.13 5.23
C GLU A 16 10.20 -19.07 4.00
N GLY A 17 10.29 -18.50 2.81
CA GLY A 17 10.21 -19.22 1.53
C GLY A 17 8.80 -19.64 1.09
N GLN A 18 7.76 -19.35 1.87
CA GLN A 18 6.37 -19.65 1.53
C GLN A 18 5.66 -18.41 1.04
N ILE A 19 5.03 -18.48 -0.15
CA ILE A 19 4.20 -17.39 -0.67
C ILE A 19 2.95 -17.27 0.19
N VAL A 20 2.76 -16.09 0.80
CA VAL A 20 1.62 -15.77 1.66
C VAL A 20 0.60 -14.84 0.97
N GLY A 21 1.00 -14.18 -0.11
CA GLY A 21 0.12 -13.34 -0.93
C GLY A 21 0.68 -13.18 -2.33
N ALA A 22 -0.21 -13.15 -3.32
CA ALA A 22 0.16 -12.91 -4.71
C ALA A 22 -1.01 -12.28 -5.48
N ILE A 23 -0.67 -11.45 -6.46
CA ILE A 23 -1.62 -10.80 -7.38
C ILE A 23 -1.13 -10.89 -8.82
N GLY A 24 -2.06 -10.83 -9.76
CA GLY A 24 -1.80 -10.49 -11.16
C GLY A 24 -1.76 -8.96 -11.36
N PRO A 25 -2.29 -8.45 -12.49
CA PRO A 25 -2.31 -7.00 -12.76
C PRO A 25 -3.02 -6.22 -11.65
N GLY A 26 -2.36 -5.14 -11.20
CA GLY A 26 -2.90 -4.34 -10.12
C GLY A 26 -1.89 -3.40 -9.48
N LEU A 27 -2.02 -3.23 -8.17
CA LEU A 27 -1.21 -2.33 -7.37
C LEU A 27 -0.50 -3.08 -6.23
N LEU A 28 0.82 -2.94 -6.17
CA LEU A 28 1.60 -3.26 -4.97
C LEU A 28 1.59 -2.02 -4.08
N VAL A 29 1.08 -2.15 -2.86
CA VAL A 29 0.86 -1.02 -1.96
C VAL A 29 1.57 -1.25 -0.62
N PHE A 30 2.57 -0.42 -0.34
CA PHE A 30 3.26 -0.38 0.94
C PHE A 30 2.62 0.70 1.81
N VAL A 31 2.29 0.39 3.06
CA VAL A 31 1.65 1.35 3.98
C VAL A 31 2.39 1.45 5.30
N GLY A 32 2.76 2.68 5.66
CA GLY A 32 3.28 3.05 6.98
C GLY A 32 2.24 3.85 7.77
N VAL A 33 2.17 3.58 9.07
CA VAL A 33 1.19 4.17 9.99
C VAL A 33 1.90 5.03 11.03
N GLU A 34 1.42 6.26 11.23
CA GLU A 34 1.87 7.17 12.28
C GLU A 34 1.04 7.04 13.56
N ALA A 35 1.61 7.42 14.70
CA ALA A 35 0.88 7.41 15.97
C ALA A 35 -0.33 8.37 15.98
N ALA A 36 -0.31 9.40 15.13
CA ALA A 36 -1.38 10.40 15.00
C ALA A 36 -2.45 10.03 13.96
N ASP A 37 -2.38 8.84 13.36
CA ASP A 37 -3.39 8.42 12.39
C ASP A 37 -4.68 8.01 13.07
N VAL A 38 -5.79 8.36 12.44
CA VAL A 38 -7.15 8.18 12.93
C VAL A 38 -8.05 7.54 11.85
N ASP A 39 -9.29 7.27 12.18
CA ASP A 39 -10.27 6.64 11.27
C ASP A 39 -10.46 7.38 9.95
N GLU A 40 -10.39 8.70 9.98
CA GLU A 40 -10.49 9.51 8.77
C GLU A 40 -9.38 9.19 7.76
N ASP A 41 -8.15 8.93 8.26
CA ASP A 41 -7.01 8.52 7.43
C ASP A 41 -7.26 7.17 6.77
N ILE A 42 -7.83 6.21 7.51
CA ILE A 42 -8.22 4.89 7.00
C ILE A 42 -9.26 5.03 5.89
N HIS A 43 -10.34 5.74 6.15
CA HIS A 43 -11.43 5.92 5.18
C HIS A 43 -10.95 6.63 3.91
N TRP A 44 -10.13 7.69 4.09
CA TRP A 44 -9.60 8.41 2.94
C TRP A 44 -8.72 7.52 2.06
N LEU A 45 -7.79 6.75 2.67
CA LEU A 45 -6.88 5.89 1.93
C LEU A 45 -7.60 4.70 1.28
N ALA A 46 -8.55 4.08 2.00
CA ALA A 46 -9.35 2.96 1.50
C ALA A 46 -10.19 3.33 0.28
N ASN A 47 -10.72 4.56 0.24
CA ASN A 47 -11.48 5.06 -0.91
C ASN A 47 -10.55 5.54 -2.03
N LYS A 48 -9.39 6.10 -1.70
CA LYS A 48 -8.46 6.67 -2.68
C LYS A 48 -7.78 5.60 -3.52
N LEU A 49 -7.29 4.54 -2.90
CA LEU A 49 -6.48 3.51 -3.58
C LEU A 49 -7.23 2.83 -4.74
N PRO A 50 -8.47 2.32 -4.56
CA PRO A 50 -9.22 1.69 -5.66
C PRO A 50 -9.58 2.66 -6.79
N ALA A 51 -9.71 3.95 -6.46
CA ALA A 51 -10.13 5.00 -7.39
C ALA A 51 -8.98 5.67 -8.15
N LEU A 52 -7.72 5.32 -7.86
CA LEU A 52 -6.57 5.89 -8.58
C LEU A 52 -6.62 5.51 -10.06
N ARG A 53 -6.66 6.53 -10.93
CA ARG A 53 -6.77 6.38 -12.38
C ARG A 53 -5.38 6.29 -13.02
N VAL A 54 -4.71 5.16 -12.79
CA VAL A 54 -3.32 4.92 -13.19
C VAL A 54 -3.16 3.79 -14.21
N PHE A 55 -4.26 3.21 -14.66
CA PHE A 55 -4.27 2.19 -15.71
C PHE A 55 -4.64 2.82 -17.05
N GLU A 56 -4.05 2.28 -18.11
CA GLU A 56 -4.25 2.80 -19.46
C GLU A 56 -5.64 2.43 -20.00
N ASP A 57 -6.25 3.37 -20.70
CA ASP A 57 -7.44 3.17 -21.50
C ASP A 57 -7.08 2.72 -22.92
N GLN A 58 -8.08 2.63 -23.81
CA GLN A 58 -7.90 2.24 -25.21
C GLN A 58 -7.05 3.22 -26.04
N GLU A 59 -6.85 4.45 -25.52
CA GLU A 59 -6.03 5.48 -26.16
C GLU A 59 -4.64 5.59 -25.52
N GLU A 60 -4.24 4.58 -24.72
CA GLU A 60 -2.95 4.51 -24.00
C GLU A 60 -2.76 5.67 -23.00
N ARG A 61 -3.86 6.21 -22.45
CA ARG A 61 -3.83 7.26 -21.45
C ARG A 61 -4.12 6.70 -20.07
N MET A 62 -3.40 7.17 -19.05
CA MET A 62 -3.74 6.87 -17.65
C MET A 62 -5.11 7.45 -17.31
N ASN A 63 -6.12 6.62 -17.28
CA ASN A 63 -7.52 7.01 -17.18
C ASN A 63 -8.38 6.04 -16.37
N LEU A 64 -8.07 4.76 -16.38
CA LEU A 64 -8.85 3.75 -15.70
C LEU A 64 -8.36 3.54 -14.26
N SER A 65 -9.30 3.33 -13.37
CA SER A 65 -9.03 2.99 -11.97
C SER A 65 -8.82 1.48 -11.80
N LEU A 66 -8.38 1.08 -10.61
CA LEU A 66 -8.31 -0.33 -10.24
C LEU A 66 -9.70 -0.99 -10.31
N THR A 67 -10.73 -0.26 -9.88
CA THR A 67 -12.13 -0.73 -9.94
C THR A 67 -12.57 -0.96 -11.39
N ASP A 68 -12.23 -0.06 -12.32
CA ASP A 68 -12.59 -0.21 -13.73
C ASP A 68 -11.92 -1.41 -14.38
N THR A 69 -10.67 -1.68 -14.03
CA THR A 69 -9.89 -2.81 -14.62
C THR A 69 -10.16 -4.15 -13.94
N GLY A 70 -10.79 -4.17 -12.78
CA GLY A 70 -10.93 -5.38 -11.97
C GLY A 70 -9.62 -5.89 -11.38
N GLY A 71 -8.59 -5.03 -11.34
CA GLY A 71 -7.27 -5.35 -10.80
C GLY A 71 -7.27 -5.68 -9.30
N GLN A 72 -6.11 -6.07 -8.79
CA GLN A 72 -5.94 -6.51 -7.39
C GLN A 72 -4.98 -5.58 -6.64
N ILE A 73 -5.04 -5.60 -5.31
CA ILE A 73 -4.05 -4.96 -4.43
C ILE A 73 -3.27 -6.06 -3.70
N LEU A 74 -1.93 -5.95 -3.67
CA LEU A 74 -1.09 -6.63 -2.71
C LEU A 74 -0.70 -5.63 -1.62
N PHE A 75 -1.19 -5.88 -0.41
CA PHE A 75 -1.06 -4.96 0.73
C PHE A 75 0.11 -5.35 1.63
N ILE A 76 1.07 -4.44 1.83
CA ILE A 76 2.29 -4.67 2.61
C ILE A 76 2.44 -3.60 3.69
N SER A 77 2.55 -4.03 4.94
CA SER A 77 2.93 -3.13 6.03
C SER A 77 4.39 -2.69 5.91
N GLN A 78 4.67 -1.38 6.01
CA GLN A 78 6.01 -0.82 5.78
C GLN A 78 6.26 0.38 6.69
N TYR A 79 6.67 0.13 7.95
CA TYR A 79 6.93 1.20 8.93
C TYR A 79 8.07 2.13 8.51
N SER A 80 9.03 1.63 7.73
CA SER A 80 10.19 2.41 7.27
C SER A 80 9.85 3.57 6.33
N LEU A 81 8.62 3.64 5.79
CA LEU A 81 8.12 4.82 5.08
C LEU A 81 8.08 6.08 5.94
N LEU A 82 8.09 5.90 7.26
CA LEU A 82 8.11 6.99 8.25
C LEU A 82 9.50 7.29 8.79
N GLY A 83 10.52 6.68 8.18
CA GLY A 83 11.92 6.91 8.50
C GLY A 83 12.35 8.33 8.21
N SER A 84 13.06 8.96 9.14
CA SER A 84 13.65 10.28 8.99
C SER A 84 15.16 10.18 8.91
N LEU A 85 15.73 10.75 7.86
CA LEU A 85 17.18 10.90 7.63
C LEU A 85 17.68 12.34 7.92
N ARG A 86 16.85 13.14 8.61
CA ARG A 86 17.18 14.55 8.88
C ARG A 86 18.48 14.73 9.67
N LYS A 87 18.82 13.76 10.52
CA LYS A 87 20.02 13.78 11.35
C LYS A 87 20.92 12.59 11.01
N GLY A 88 21.78 12.76 9.98
CA GLY A 88 22.74 11.73 9.58
C GLY A 88 22.14 10.63 8.69
N THR A 89 22.90 9.55 8.50
CA THR A 89 22.61 8.47 7.55
C THR A 89 21.86 7.28 8.15
N ARG A 90 21.72 7.22 9.48
CA ARG A 90 20.93 6.20 10.16
C ARG A 90 19.48 6.70 10.31
N PRO A 91 18.49 6.03 9.72
CA PRO A 91 17.11 6.46 9.83
C PRO A 91 16.57 6.33 11.26
N SER A 92 15.76 7.29 11.67
CA SER A 92 14.96 7.22 12.90
C SER A 92 13.50 7.02 12.57
N PHE A 93 12.78 6.24 13.37
CA PHE A 93 11.37 5.88 13.14
C PHE A 93 10.44 6.41 14.22
N ASN A 94 10.80 7.53 14.84
CA ASN A 94 10.04 8.13 15.97
C ASN A 94 8.60 8.54 15.59
N ARG A 95 8.30 8.69 14.30
CA ARG A 95 6.95 9.01 13.82
C ARG A 95 6.07 7.78 13.63
N ALA A 96 6.67 6.61 13.48
CA ALA A 96 5.92 5.38 13.29
C ALA A 96 5.08 5.05 14.54
N ALA A 97 3.86 4.57 14.32
CA ALA A 97 3.01 4.11 15.41
C ALA A 97 3.65 2.94 16.16
N PRO A 98 3.40 2.81 17.47
CA PRO A 98 3.78 1.61 18.22
C PRO A 98 3.20 0.35 17.54
N PRO A 99 3.90 -0.81 17.63
CA PRO A 99 3.52 -2.02 16.88
C PRO A 99 2.06 -2.46 17.06
N GLU A 100 1.52 -2.39 18.28
CA GLU A 100 0.13 -2.78 18.54
C GLU A 100 -0.87 -1.86 17.85
N GLN A 101 -0.68 -0.55 17.97
CA GLN A 101 -1.50 0.45 17.29
C GLN A 101 -1.39 0.32 15.77
N ALA A 102 -0.17 0.14 15.26
CA ALA A 102 0.05 -0.04 13.82
C ALA A 102 -0.67 -1.28 13.29
N ARG A 103 -0.60 -2.40 14.00
CA ARG A 103 -1.29 -3.65 13.64
C ARG A 103 -2.80 -3.44 13.56
N GLU A 104 -3.39 -2.78 14.55
CA GLU A 104 -4.84 -2.49 14.59
C GLU A 104 -5.27 -1.61 13.42
N LEU A 105 -4.60 -0.47 13.21
CA LEU A 105 -4.94 0.48 12.15
C LEU A 105 -4.75 -0.13 10.74
N LEU A 106 -3.70 -0.93 10.54
CA LEU A 106 -3.49 -1.65 9.28
C LEU A 106 -4.54 -2.73 9.03
N ALA A 107 -4.94 -3.48 10.06
CA ALA A 107 -6.01 -4.47 9.94
C ALA A 107 -7.35 -3.82 9.55
N ARG A 108 -7.66 -2.66 10.14
CA ARG A 108 -8.86 -1.88 9.81
C ARG A 108 -8.80 -1.30 8.40
N LEU A 109 -7.65 -0.78 7.97
CA LEU A 109 -7.45 -0.33 6.59
C LEU A 109 -7.59 -1.48 5.60
N HIS A 110 -7.01 -2.64 5.91
CA HIS A 110 -7.12 -3.83 5.08
C HIS A 110 -8.59 -4.25 4.89
N GLY A 111 -9.36 -4.35 5.98
CA GLY A 111 -10.80 -4.66 5.91
C GLY A 111 -11.61 -3.61 5.14
N ALA A 112 -11.26 -2.34 5.28
CA ALA A 112 -11.90 -1.26 4.52
C ALA A 112 -11.60 -1.34 3.01
N LEU A 113 -10.38 -1.75 2.64
CA LEU A 113 -10.01 -2.01 1.23
C LEU A 113 -10.78 -3.20 0.65
N GLU A 114 -10.92 -4.29 1.39
CA GLU A 114 -11.72 -5.45 0.97
C GLU A 114 -13.19 -5.05 0.74
N THR A 115 -13.74 -4.25 1.62
CA THR A 115 -15.10 -3.70 1.48
C THR A 115 -15.21 -2.82 0.24
N ALA A 116 -14.28 -1.89 0.03
CA ALA A 116 -14.29 -0.97 -1.10
C ALA A 116 -14.14 -1.69 -2.45
N LEU A 117 -13.34 -2.76 -2.50
CA LEU A 117 -13.10 -3.55 -3.71
C LEU A 117 -14.14 -4.66 -3.93
N GLY A 118 -14.89 -5.04 -2.87
CA GLY A 118 -15.83 -6.17 -2.92
C GLY A 118 -15.15 -7.53 -3.11
N LYS A 119 -13.88 -7.65 -2.78
CA LYS A 119 -13.08 -8.89 -2.90
C LYS A 119 -11.94 -8.92 -1.89
N SER A 120 -11.38 -10.11 -1.66
CA SER A 120 -10.23 -10.26 -0.76
C SER A 120 -9.01 -9.51 -1.29
N VAL A 121 -8.20 -8.98 -0.36
CA VAL A 121 -6.95 -8.26 -0.62
C VAL A 121 -5.80 -9.11 -0.10
N PRO A 122 -5.00 -9.76 -0.95
CA PRO A 122 -3.79 -10.44 -0.53
C PRO A 122 -2.85 -9.50 0.23
N GLN A 123 -2.23 -9.99 1.30
CA GLN A 123 -1.36 -9.19 2.15
C GLN A 123 -0.14 -9.96 2.63
N GLY A 124 0.89 -9.20 3.06
CA GLY A 124 2.03 -9.74 3.77
C GLY A 124 1.70 -10.10 5.23
N VAL A 125 2.74 -10.42 5.99
CA VAL A 125 2.63 -10.73 7.43
C VAL A 125 3.24 -9.59 8.23
N PHE A 126 2.46 -8.95 9.09
CA PHE A 126 2.92 -7.84 9.93
C PHE A 126 4.11 -8.27 10.81
N GLY A 127 5.19 -7.50 10.75
CA GLY A 127 6.39 -7.71 11.56
C GLY A 127 7.31 -8.84 11.09
N ALA A 128 6.94 -9.59 10.05
CA ALA A 128 7.81 -10.62 9.48
C ALA A 128 8.83 -10.02 8.52
N MET A 129 9.94 -10.74 8.31
CA MET A 129 10.81 -10.53 7.15
C MET A 129 10.11 -11.07 5.90
N MET A 130 9.98 -10.23 4.89
CA MET A 130 9.23 -10.54 3.69
C MET A 130 10.12 -10.42 2.45
N ASP A 131 10.07 -11.45 1.58
CA ASP A 131 10.64 -11.40 0.24
C ASP A 131 9.54 -10.99 -0.74
N ILE A 132 9.67 -9.80 -1.32
CA ILE A 132 8.68 -9.24 -2.24
C ILE A 132 9.24 -9.26 -3.65
N ARG A 133 8.47 -9.83 -4.58
CA ARG A 133 8.79 -9.87 -6.01
C ARG A 133 7.69 -9.15 -6.77
N ALA A 134 8.08 -8.35 -7.75
CA ALA A 134 7.12 -7.63 -8.60
C ALA A 134 7.70 -7.43 -10.00
N THR A 135 6.82 -7.55 -10.98
CA THR A 135 7.04 -7.06 -12.34
C THR A 135 6.32 -5.73 -12.47
N HIS A 136 7.10 -4.63 -12.48
CA HIS A 136 6.55 -3.29 -12.62
C HIS A 136 5.97 -3.07 -14.01
N ASP A 137 4.85 -2.39 -14.05
CA ASP A 137 4.20 -1.98 -15.28
C ASP A 137 4.34 -0.46 -15.47
N GLY A 138 5.24 -0.07 -16.37
CA GLY A 138 5.45 1.34 -16.66
C GLY A 138 6.91 1.78 -16.67
N PRO A 139 7.59 2.19 -15.59
CA PRO A 139 7.14 2.20 -14.19
C PRO A 139 6.12 3.30 -13.86
N VAL A 140 5.21 3.01 -12.95
CA VAL A 140 4.30 3.98 -12.34
C VAL A 140 4.34 3.79 -10.84
N THR A 141 4.92 4.78 -10.16
CA THR A 141 5.08 4.79 -8.70
C THR A 141 4.57 6.11 -8.15
N LEU A 142 3.67 6.04 -7.20
CA LEU A 142 3.10 7.20 -6.52
C LEU A 142 3.37 7.10 -5.02
N ILE A 143 3.52 8.25 -4.40
CA ILE A 143 3.54 8.38 -2.94
C ILE A 143 2.34 9.22 -2.55
N ILE A 144 1.59 8.77 -1.55
CA ILE A 144 0.51 9.55 -0.95
C ILE A 144 0.65 9.59 0.56
N ASP A 145 0.23 10.69 1.15
CA ASP A 145 0.27 10.90 2.60
C ASP A 145 -1.06 11.51 3.05
N THR A 146 -1.73 10.88 4.01
CA THR A 146 -3.05 11.34 4.47
C THR A 146 -3.00 12.67 5.23
N LYS A 147 -1.82 13.02 5.76
CA LYS A 147 -1.59 14.31 6.46
C LYS A 147 -1.09 15.41 5.52
N GLN A 148 -0.62 15.05 4.32
CA GLN A 148 -0.11 15.94 3.29
C GLN A 148 -0.72 15.54 1.94
N LYS A 149 -2.02 15.83 1.77
CA LYS A 149 -2.83 15.34 0.62
C LYS A 149 -2.43 15.95 -0.73
N ASP A 150 -1.65 16.98 -0.72
CA ASP A 150 -1.06 17.69 -1.87
C ASP A 150 0.41 17.31 -2.15
N PHE A 151 0.84 16.23 -1.54
CA PHE A 151 2.18 15.68 -1.64
C PHE A 151 2.46 15.10 -3.03
#